data_ed7f8915c3c71afad6ba4483f75ebe80
#
_entry.id   ed7f8915c3c71afad6ba4483f75ebe80
#
_cell.length_a   1.000
_cell.length_b   1.000
_cell.length_c   1.000
_cell.angle_alpha   90.00
_cell.angle_beta   90.00
_cell.angle_gamma   90.00
#
_symmetry.space_group_name_H-M   'P 1'
#
loop_
_entity.id
_entity.type
_entity.pdbx_description
1 polymer ?
#
loop_
_entity_poly.entity_id
_entity_poly.type
_entity_poly.pdbx_seq_one_letter_code
_entity_poly.pdbx_strand_id
1 'polypeptide(L)'
;MKKILLILLMILNFSITSSASNESNDSDKTALLMVHFGTTFDDTRAATIDAINEKAKDEFPEMKVVEAYTSRIIISRLAKRGIVKPTPREALLKLAAEGYTHVFIQSTNVIDGIEAESLRNEADYMVPFFKDLRIGRPLLYSTEDCLNVEKILAERYSSSKGKNSAVVLIGHGTETPANAIYSQMDYMFGAEGNHDFHVATVEGYPTFGTTLAKLRSSKVKNVTLVPFMFVAGDHARNDIAGDWKEDLEKEGFKVSVIIEGLGQIPAIQDIYIQHIKDGLKERPLTPVERKAAFIKENL
;
A
#
# COMPACT_ATOMS: atom_id res chain seq x y z
N MET A 1 -63.26 -74.58 -15.15
CA MET A 1 -63.00 -73.44 -16.01
C MET A 1 -62.36 -72.39 -15.17
N LYS A 2 -61.03 -72.32 -15.12
CA LYS A 2 -60.29 -71.27 -14.41
C LYS A 2 -59.32 -70.67 -15.42
N LYS A 3 -59.54 -69.39 -15.72
CA LYS A 3 -58.67 -68.61 -16.59
C LYS A 3 -57.46 -68.15 -15.81
N ILE A 4 -56.26 -68.60 -16.22
CA ILE A 4 -54.98 -68.15 -15.62
C ILE A 4 -54.59 -66.87 -16.40
N LEU A 5 -54.48 -65.75 -15.68
CA LEU A 5 -54.01 -64.49 -16.21
C LEU A 5 -52.50 -64.43 -16.04
N LEU A 6 -51.75 -64.46 -17.13
CA LEU A 6 -50.30 -64.33 -17.17
C LEU A 6 -49.93 -62.88 -17.16
N ILE A 7 -49.37 -62.42 -16.02
CA ILE A 7 -48.83 -61.06 -15.90
C ILE A 7 -47.37 -61.14 -16.33
N LEU A 8 -47.08 -60.48 -17.48
CA LEU A 8 -45.72 -60.32 -17.98
C LEU A 8 -45.04 -59.15 -17.25
N LEU A 9 -44.07 -59.46 -16.38
CA LEU A 9 -43.28 -58.49 -15.67
C LEU A 9 -42.15 -57.98 -16.61
N MET A 10 -42.32 -56.81 -17.21
CA MET A 10 -41.23 -56.14 -17.92
C MET A 10 -40.28 -55.52 -16.88
N ILE A 11 -39.13 -56.11 -16.69
CA ILE A 11 -38.03 -55.55 -15.91
C ILE A 11 -37.34 -54.47 -16.80
N LEU A 12 -37.66 -53.19 -16.54
CA LEU A 12 -36.94 -52.07 -17.14
C LEU A 12 -35.59 -51.97 -16.41
N ASN A 13 -34.52 -52.41 -17.07
CA ASN A 13 -33.17 -52.14 -16.64
C ASN A 13 -32.87 -50.64 -16.85
N PHE A 14 -33.00 -49.87 -15.80
CA PHE A 14 -32.51 -48.49 -15.77
C PHE A 14 -31.00 -48.58 -15.53
N SER A 15 -30.22 -48.54 -16.59
CA SER A 15 -28.78 -48.33 -16.50
C SER A 15 -28.56 -46.88 -16.01
N ILE A 16 -28.30 -46.73 -14.71
CA ILE A 16 -27.77 -45.48 -14.16
C ILE A 16 -26.34 -45.40 -14.71
N THR A 17 -26.17 -44.68 -15.82
CA THR A 17 -24.87 -44.15 -16.19
C THR A 17 -24.52 -43.13 -15.14
N SER A 18 -23.71 -43.53 -14.18
CA SER A 18 -22.98 -42.62 -13.33
C SER A 18 -22.17 -41.71 -14.25
N SER A 19 -22.68 -40.51 -14.54
CA SER A 19 -21.87 -39.44 -15.05
C SER A 19 -20.85 -39.14 -13.94
N ALA A 20 -19.65 -39.66 -14.12
CA ALA A 20 -18.50 -39.15 -13.40
C ALA A 20 -18.51 -37.65 -13.70
N SER A 21 -18.92 -36.85 -12.71
CA SER A 21 -18.62 -35.45 -12.70
C SER A 21 -17.12 -35.34 -12.91
N ASN A 22 -16.71 -34.86 -14.09
CA ASN A 22 -15.40 -34.30 -14.22
C ASN A 22 -15.30 -33.28 -13.08
N GLU A 23 -14.65 -33.67 -11.99
CA GLU A 23 -14.00 -32.71 -11.13
C GLU A 23 -13.08 -31.92 -12.07
N SER A 24 -13.55 -30.78 -12.54
CA SER A 24 -12.71 -29.78 -13.14
C SER A 24 -11.59 -29.60 -12.13
N ASN A 25 -10.39 -29.99 -12.55
CA ASN A 25 -9.16 -29.67 -11.84
C ASN A 25 -9.07 -28.13 -11.88
N ASP A 26 -9.85 -27.49 -10.99
CA ASP A 26 -9.93 -26.05 -10.87
C ASP A 26 -8.62 -25.66 -10.15
N SER A 27 -7.56 -25.58 -10.97
CA SER A 27 -6.26 -25.15 -10.51
C SER A 27 -6.45 -23.77 -9.86
N ASP A 28 -6.08 -23.65 -8.61
CA ASP A 28 -6.19 -22.41 -7.86
C ASP A 28 -5.61 -21.25 -8.66
N LYS A 29 -6.49 -20.28 -9.02
CA LYS A 29 -6.09 -19.07 -9.70
C LYS A 29 -5.63 -18.03 -8.70
N THR A 30 -4.45 -17.47 -8.93
CA THR A 30 -3.83 -16.48 -8.04
C THR A 30 -3.83 -15.09 -8.65
N ALA A 31 -4.12 -14.08 -7.85
CA ALA A 31 -4.05 -12.68 -8.26
C ALA A 31 -3.34 -11.81 -7.21
N LEU A 32 -2.69 -10.76 -7.70
CA LEU A 32 -2.11 -9.68 -6.91
C LEU A 32 -2.91 -8.41 -7.17
N LEU A 33 -3.57 -7.89 -6.14
CA LEU A 33 -4.28 -6.62 -6.18
C LEU A 33 -3.38 -5.53 -5.61
N MET A 34 -2.86 -4.67 -6.48
CA MET A 34 -2.13 -3.47 -6.10
C MET A 34 -3.13 -2.35 -5.77
N VAL A 35 -3.05 -1.82 -4.55
CA VAL A 35 -3.99 -0.79 -4.08
C VAL A 35 -3.26 0.51 -3.81
N HIS A 36 -3.73 1.58 -4.42
CA HIS A 36 -3.15 2.91 -4.36
C HIS A 36 -4.17 3.94 -3.88
N PHE A 37 -3.72 4.99 -3.21
CA PHE A 37 -4.58 6.16 -2.98
C PHE A 37 -5.04 6.74 -4.32
N GLY A 38 -4.12 6.82 -5.27
CA GLY A 38 -4.35 7.34 -6.60
C GLY A 38 -3.83 8.76 -6.79
N THR A 39 -3.80 9.21 -8.04
CA THR A 39 -3.50 10.60 -8.43
C THR A 39 -4.19 10.96 -9.73
N THR A 40 -4.51 12.23 -9.92
CA THR A 40 -5.06 12.77 -11.19
C THR A 40 -3.97 13.28 -12.13
N PHE A 41 -2.72 13.35 -11.67
CA PHE A 41 -1.56 13.79 -12.46
C PHE A 41 -0.99 12.60 -13.22
N ASP A 42 -1.01 12.67 -14.56
CA ASP A 42 -0.60 11.54 -15.42
C ASP A 42 0.91 11.27 -15.34
N ASP A 43 1.74 12.34 -15.25
CA ASP A 43 3.18 12.26 -15.05
C ASP A 43 3.53 11.56 -13.72
N THR A 44 2.89 11.98 -12.63
CA THR A 44 3.08 11.39 -11.30
C THR A 44 2.60 9.93 -11.28
N ARG A 45 1.44 9.63 -11.90
CA ARG A 45 0.94 8.25 -11.98
C ARG A 45 1.92 7.35 -12.71
N ALA A 46 2.39 7.78 -13.90
CA ALA A 46 3.33 7.01 -14.71
C ALA A 46 4.64 6.71 -13.95
N ALA A 47 5.17 7.71 -13.25
CA ALA A 47 6.44 7.60 -12.54
C ALA A 47 6.34 6.82 -11.21
N THR A 48 5.14 6.60 -10.66
CA THR A 48 4.94 5.95 -9.36
C THR A 48 4.07 4.71 -9.46
N ILE A 49 2.76 4.89 -9.67
CA ILE A 49 1.76 3.81 -9.66
C ILE A 49 2.00 2.84 -10.81
N ASP A 50 2.12 3.36 -12.04
CA ASP A 50 2.31 2.51 -13.20
C ASP A 50 3.67 1.80 -13.12
N ALA A 51 4.72 2.47 -12.61
CA ALA A 51 6.05 1.90 -12.45
C ALA A 51 6.07 0.71 -11.47
N ILE A 52 5.45 0.84 -10.29
CA ILE A 52 5.40 -0.28 -9.33
C ILE A 52 4.49 -1.40 -9.81
N ASN A 53 3.41 -1.09 -10.55
CA ASN A 53 2.53 -2.09 -11.12
C ASN A 53 3.26 -2.92 -12.20
N GLU A 54 4.05 -2.29 -13.07
CA GLU A 54 4.87 -3.01 -14.04
C GLU A 54 5.92 -3.88 -13.33
N LYS A 55 6.62 -3.32 -12.34
CA LYS A 55 7.56 -4.10 -11.53
C LYS A 55 6.91 -5.31 -10.86
N ALA A 56 5.68 -5.16 -10.34
CA ALA A 56 4.93 -6.27 -9.77
C ALA A 56 4.57 -7.34 -10.82
N LYS A 57 4.23 -6.95 -12.05
CA LYS A 57 3.97 -7.90 -13.16
C LYS A 57 5.23 -8.67 -13.54
N ASP A 58 6.38 -8.00 -13.57
CA ASP A 58 7.66 -8.63 -13.91
C ASP A 58 8.12 -9.61 -12.81
N GLU A 59 7.88 -9.27 -11.54
CA GLU A 59 8.29 -10.09 -10.38
C GLU A 59 7.34 -11.27 -10.10
N PHE A 60 6.06 -11.18 -10.51
CA PHE A 60 5.04 -12.20 -10.28
C PHE A 60 4.30 -12.56 -11.59
N PRO A 61 5.02 -13.09 -12.60
CA PRO A 61 4.45 -13.36 -13.93
C PRO A 61 3.36 -14.46 -13.91
N GLU A 62 3.33 -15.30 -12.87
CA GLU A 62 2.32 -16.35 -12.67
C GLU A 62 1.02 -15.82 -12.07
N MET A 63 1.02 -14.58 -11.53
CA MET A 63 -0.15 -13.98 -10.90
C MET A 63 -0.83 -12.98 -11.84
N LYS A 64 -2.16 -12.90 -11.76
CA LYS A 64 -2.90 -11.81 -12.38
C LYS A 64 -2.71 -10.54 -11.56
N VAL A 65 -1.91 -9.60 -12.04
CA VAL A 65 -1.77 -8.30 -11.39
C VAL A 65 -2.88 -7.37 -11.86
N VAL A 66 -3.63 -6.81 -10.92
CA VAL A 66 -4.68 -5.80 -11.12
C VAL A 66 -4.47 -4.63 -10.16
N GLU A 67 -5.09 -3.48 -10.47
CA GLU A 67 -4.98 -2.31 -9.60
C GLU A 67 -6.35 -1.82 -9.12
N ALA A 68 -6.35 -1.12 -7.97
CA ALA A 68 -7.50 -0.40 -7.46
C ALA A 68 -7.07 0.89 -6.77
N TYR A 69 -7.99 1.86 -6.69
CA TYR A 69 -7.77 3.13 -6.02
C TYR A 69 -8.70 3.27 -4.80
N THR A 70 -8.19 3.85 -3.70
CA THR A 70 -8.99 4.10 -2.50
C THR A 70 -9.68 5.46 -2.52
N SER A 71 -9.06 6.49 -3.09
CA SER A 71 -9.61 7.84 -3.10
C SER A 71 -10.80 7.99 -4.07
N ARG A 72 -12.02 8.07 -3.52
CA ARG A 72 -13.26 8.28 -4.29
C ARG A 72 -13.22 9.58 -5.09
N ILE A 73 -12.55 10.62 -4.57
CA ILE A 73 -12.38 11.90 -5.24
C ILE A 73 -11.54 11.73 -6.49
N ILE A 74 -10.41 11.03 -6.38
CA ILE A 74 -9.51 10.76 -7.52
C ILE A 74 -10.23 9.91 -8.57
N ILE A 75 -10.90 8.83 -8.16
CA ILE A 75 -11.70 7.96 -9.05
C ILE A 75 -12.72 8.80 -9.83
N SER A 76 -13.49 9.64 -9.12
CA SER A 76 -14.51 10.50 -9.74
C SER A 76 -13.90 11.51 -10.73
N ARG A 77 -12.76 12.14 -10.37
CA ARG A 77 -12.07 13.08 -11.27
C ARG A 77 -11.52 12.39 -12.51
N LEU A 78 -10.96 11.19 -12.38
CA LEU A 78 -10.44 10.40 -13.50
C LEU A 78 -11.59 9.91 -14.40
N ALA A 79 -12.72 9.48 -13.84
CA ALA A 79 -13.89 9.06 -14.60
C ALA A 79 -14.44 10.18 -15.52
N LYS A 80 -14.41 11.45 -15.07
CA LYS A 80 -14.75 12.62 -15.92
C LYS A 80 -13.81 12.81 -17.10
N ARG A 81 -12.60 12.21 -17.04
CA ARG A 81 -11.61 12.20 -18.15
C ARG A 81 -11.68 10.90 -18.97
N GLY A 82 -12.68 10.04 -18.73
CA GLY A 82 -12.82 8.74 -19.39
C GLY A 82 -11.88 7.65 -18.86
N ILE A 83 -11.19 7.89 -17.74
CA ILE A 83 -10.27 6.93 -17.11
C ILE A 83 -11.02 6.26 -15.94
N VAL A 84 -11.36 4.98 -16.11
CA VAL A 84 -12.07 4.20 -15.09
C VAL A 84 -11.06 3.47 -14.21
N LYS A 85 -11.13 3.69 -12.91
CA LYS A 85 -10.35 2.97 -11.89
C LYS A 85 -11.31 2.34 -10.90
N PRO A 86 -11.19 1.03 -10.62
CA PRO A 86 -12.03 0.37 -9.63
C PRO A 86 -11.62 0.74 -8.21
N THR A 87 -12.55 0.62 -7.29
CA THR A 87 -12.27 0.56 -5.85
C THR A 87 -11.74 -0.83 -5.48
N PRO A 88 -11.12 -1.02 -4.30
CA PRO A 88 -10.64 -2.34 -3.87
C PRO A 88 -11.76 -3.38 -3.88
N ARG A 89 -12.96 -3.03 -3.39
CA ARG A 89 -14.12 -3.93 -3.39
C ARG A 89 -14.57 -4.32 -4.80
N GLU A 90 -14.65 -3.37 -5.72
CA GLU A 90 -15.02 -3.66 -7.11
C GLU A 90 -14.00 -4.57 -7.80
N ALA A 91 -12.70 -4.33 -7.55
CA ALA A 91 -11.64 -5.19 -8.08
C ALA A 91 -11.71 -6.61 -7.51
N LEU A 92 -11.95 -6.76 -6.20
CA LEU A 92 -12.09 -8.07 -5.56
C LEU A 92 -13.34 -8.81 -6.06
N LEU A 93 -14.48 -8.14 -6.19
CA LEU A 93 -15.69 -8.75 -6.75
C LEU A 93 -15.46 -9.23 -8.18
N LYS A 94 -14.75 -8.46 -8.99
CA LYS A 94 -14.39 -8.85 -10.35
C LYS A 94 -13.48 -10.09 -10.36
N LEU A 95 -12.44 -10.12 -9.52
CA LEU A 95 -11.55 -11.27 -9.39
C LEU A 95 -12.33 -12.53 -8.96
N ALA A 96 -13.22 -12.42 -7.99
CA ALA A 96 -14.07 -13.53 -7.56
C ALA A 96 -14.98 -14.04 -8.71
N ALA A 97 -15.60 -13.12 -9.47
CA ALA A 97 -16.43 -13.47 -10.63
C ALA A 97 -15.63 -14.12 -11.77
N GLU A 98 -14.35 -13.80 -11.91
CA GLU A 98 -13.42 -14.43 -12.87
C GLU A 98 -12.83 -15.76 -12.37
N GLY A 99 -13.21 -16.21 -11.16
CA GLY A 99 -12.80 -17.50 -10.57
C GLY A 99 -11.42 -17.49 -9.92
N TYR A 100 -10.87 -16.33 -9.54
CA TYR A 100 -9.67 -16.26 -8.73
C TYR A 100 -9.99 -16.68 -7.30
N THR A 101 -9.21 -17.63 -6.77
CA THR A 101 -9.45 -18.24 -5.44
C THR A 101 -8.45 -17.77 -4.40
N HIS A 102 -7.27 -17.32 -4.81
CA HIS A 102 -6.22 -16.82 -3.95
C HIS A 102 -5.84 -15.40 -4.36
N VAL A 103 -6.00 -14.45 -3.47
CA VAL A 103 -5.70 -13.05 -3.74
C VAL A 103 -4.79 -12.47 -2.67
N PHE A 104 -3.69 -11.87 -3.10
CA PHE A 104 -2.84 -11.05 -2.25
C PHE A 104 -3.09 -9.57 -2.55
N ILE A 105 -3.38 -8.78 -1.53
CA ILE A 105 -3.59 -7.33 -1.62
C ILE A 105 -2.33 -6.64 -1.13
N GLN A 106 -1.69 -5.82 -1.96
CA GLN A 106 -0.60 -4.94 -1.55
C GLN A 106 -1.00 -3.49 -1.74
N SER A 107 -1.09 -2.76 -0.63
CA SER A 107 -1.25 -1.31 -0.71
C SER A 107 0.09 -0.59 -0.81
N THR A 108 0.08 0.60 -1.43
CA THR A 108 1.22 1.53 -1.42
C THR A 108 1.14 2.56 -0.30
N ASN A 109 0.41 2.25 0.77
CA ASN A 109 0.35 3.08 1.96
C ASN A 109 1.75 3.18 2.61
N VAL A 110 2.13 4.39 3.00
CA VAL A 110 3.41 4.63 3.68
C VAL A 110 3.34 4.18 5.15
N ILE A 111 2.21 4.41 5.80
CA ILE A 111 1.97 4.12 7.21
C ILE A 111 0.74 3.22 7.41
N ASP A 112 0.63 2.59 8.56
CA ASP A 112 -0.54 1.81 8.99
C ASP A 112 -1.64 2.72 9.59
N GLY A 113 -2.02 3.74 8.82
CA GLY A 113 -3.01 4.74 9.21
C GLY A 113 -4.43 4.38 8.77
N ILE A 114 -5.32 5.39 8.76
CA ILE A 114 -6.75 5.25 8.48
C ILE A 114 -7.04 4.60 7.11
N GLU A 115 -6.23 4.88 6.09
CA GLU A 115 -6.38 4.28 4.76
C GLU A 115 -6.09 2.77 4.77
N ALA A 116 -5.07 2.35 5.52
CA ALA A 116 -4.74 0.92 5.66
C ALA A 116 -5.81 0.18 6.48
N GLU A 117 -6.34 0.82 7.52
CA GLU A 117 -7.45 0.28 8.31
C GLU A 117 -8.72 0.14 7.48
N SER A 118 -9.07 1.17 6.70
CA SER A 118 -10.22 1.13 5.79
C SER A 118 -10.10 0.00 4.77
N LEU A 119 -8.91 -0.18 4.19
CA LEU A 119 -8.66 -1.27 3.25
C LEU A 119 -8.81 -2.64 3.91
N ARG A 120 -8.30 -2.85 5.14
CA ARG A 120 -8.50 -4.10 5.89
C ARG A 120 -9.98 -4.38 6.11
N ASN A 121 -10.74 -3.38 6.55
CA ASN A 121 -12.18 -3.51 6.74
C ASN A 121 -12.92 -3.87 5.44
N GLU A 122 -12.54 -3.27 4.30
CA GLU A 122 -13.12 -3.65 3.00
C GLU A 122 -12.76 -5.09 2.61
N ALA A 123 -11.52 -5.52 2.86
CA ALA A 123 -11.07 -6.87 2.55
C ALA A 123 -11.74 -7.93 3.43
N ASP A 124 -11.96 -7.66 4.71
CA ASP A 124 -12.63 -8.59 5.63
C ASP A 124 -14.04 -8.98 5.15
N TYR A 125 -14.78 -8.06 4.56
CA TYR A 125 -16.07 -8.36 3.93
C TYR A 125 -15.95 -9.27 2.70
N MET A 126 -14.78 -9.35 2.10
CA MET A 126 -14.53 -10.11 0.87
C MET A 126 -13.94 -11.50 1.14
N VAL A 127 -13.47 -11.78 2.37
CA VAL A 127 -12.89 -13.09 2.74
C VAL A 127 -13.76 -14.28 2.32
N PRO A 128 -15.11 -14.28 2.49
CA PRO A 128 -15.94 -15.43 2.13
C PRO A 128 -15.96 -15.79 0.63
N PHE A 129 -15.46 -14.90 -0.24
CA PHE A 129 -15.45 -15.10 -1.69
C PHE A 129 -14.16 -15.77 -2.20
N PHE A 130 -13.17 -15.99 -1.32
CA PHE A 130 -11.86 -16.52 -1.68
C PHE A 130 -11.48 -17.69 -0.76
N LYS A 131 -10.66 -18.61 -1.27
CA LYS A 131 -10.04 -19.65 -0.45
C LYS A 131 -8.93 -19.06 0.44
N ASP A 132 -8.22 -18.06 -0.10
CA ASP A 132 -7.17 -17.32 0.60
C ASP A 132 -7.17 -15.85 0.14
N LEU A 133 -7.37 -14.95 1.10
CA LEU A 133 -7.31 -13.50 0.90
C LEU A 133 -6.36 -12.92 1.94
N ARG A 134 -5.24 -12.34 1.49
CA ARG A 134 -4.21 -11.77 2.36
C ARG A 134 -3.98 -10.31 2.05
N ILE A 135 -3.55 -9.57 3.08
CA ILE A 135 -3.13 -8.17 2.94
C ILE A 135 -1.67 -8.04 3.34
N GLY A 136 -0.90 -7.39 2.48
CA GLY A 136 0.48 -7.01 2.71
C GLY A 136 0.63 -5.82 3.66
N ARG A 137 1.87 -5.52 4.00
CA ARG A 137 2.26 -4.49 4.97
C ARG A 137 2.42 -3.13 4.29
N PRO A 138 2.19 -2.01 5.00
CA PRO A 138 2.57 -0.69 4.53
C PRO A 138 4.10 -0.52 4.51
N LEU A 139 4.63 0.57 3.94
CA LEU A 139 6.07 0.81 3.80
C LEU A 139 6.80 0.80 5.15
N LEU A 140 6.32 1.59 6.10
CA LEU A 140 6.91 1.75 7.43
C LEU A 140 6.23 0.79 8.42
N TYR A 141 6.44 -0.51 8.26
CA TYR A 141 5.80 -1.52 9.12
C TYR A 141 6.67 -1.98 10.27
N SER A 142 7.94 -2.25 10.00
CA SER A 142 8.90 -2.73 10.99
C SER A 142 10.00 -1.70 11.25
N THR A 143 10.77 -1.90 12.32
CA THR A 143 11.98 -1.08 12.58
C THR A 143 13.00 -1.21 11.44
N GLU A 144 13.12 -2.40 10.87
CA GLU A 144 14.02 -2.65 9.73
C GLU A 144 13.57 -1.88 8.49
N ASP A 145 12.26 -1.88 8.18
CA ASP A 145 11.71 -1.06 7.08
C ASP A 145 12.02 0.43 7.31
N CYS A 146 11.81 0.93 8.53
CA CYS A 146 12.10 2.32 8.87
C CYS A 146 13.58 2.67 8.67
N LEU A 147 14.51 1.81 9.09
CA LEU A 147 15.96 2.00 8.89
C LEU A 147 16.34 1.94 7.40
N ASN A 148 15.75 1.01 6.64
CA ASN A 148 15.99 0.92 5.21
C ASN A 148 15.49 2.17 4.47
N VAL A 149 14.29 2.65 4.79
CA VAL A 149 13.72 3.87 4.20
C VAL A 149 14.54 5.09 4.60
N GLU A 150 14.96 5.21 5.86
CA GLU A 150 15.85 6.27 6.34
C GLU A 150 17.14 6.32 5.49
N LYS A 151 17.82 5.20 5.37
CA LYS A 151 19.06 5.08 4.59
C LYS A 151 18.87 5.46 3.11
N ILE A 152 17.83 4.93 2.47
CA ILE A 152 17.50 5.22 1.07
C ILE A 152 17.30 6.72 0.86
N LEU A 153 16.54 7.38 1.74
CA LEU A 153 16.23 8.80 1.62
C LEU A 153 17.44 9.69 1.95
N ALA A 154 18.25 9.30 2.95
CA ALA A 154 19.49 10.00 3.29
C ALA A 154 20.50 9.97 2.14
N GLU A 155 20.60 8.84 1.43
CA GLU A 155 21.42 8.69 0.23
C GLU A 155 20.83 9.48 -0.96
N ARG A 156 19.51 9.33 -1.21
CA ARG A 156 18.80 9.96 -2.34
C ARG A 156 18.93 11.47 -2.33
N TYR A 157 18.79 12.09 -1.16
CA TYR A 157 18.82 13.55 -1.01
C TYR A 157 20.14 14.07 -0.46
N SER A 158 21.22 13.27 -0.55
CA SER A 158 22.55 13.65 -0.07
C SER A 158 23.09 14.94 -0.69
N SER A 159 22.75 15.24 -1.95
CA SER A 159 23.11 16.48 -2.63
C SER A 159 22.44 17.74 -2.04
N SER A 160 21.35 17.59 -1.31
CA SER A 160 20.66 18.67 -0.58
C SER A 160 21.26 18.96 0.80
N LYS A 161 22.18 18.09 1.26
CA LYS A 161 22.97 18.30 2.48
C LYS A 161 24.01 19.38 2.26
N GLY A 162 24.32 20.10 3.31
CA GLY A 162 25.38 21.11 3.25
C GLY A 162 25.46 21.94 4.50
N LYS A 163 26.46 22.77 4.57
CA LYS A 163 26.63 23.67 5.70
C LYS A 163 25.41 24.62 5.79
N ASN A 164 24.72 24.60 6.91
CA ASN A 164 23.51 25.39 7.17
C ASN A 164 22.33 25.01 6.25
N SER A 165 22.23 23.75 5.82
CA SER A 165 21.12 23.23 5.04
C SER A 165 20.36 22.16 5.82
N ALA A 166 19.07 22.01 5.53
CA ALA A 166 18.23 20.94 6.02
C ALA A 166 17.32 20.39 4.93
N VAL A 167 16.99 19.11 5.03
CA VAL A 167 15.97 18.44 4.23
C VAL A 167 14.77 18.18 5.14
N VAL A 168 13.58 18.61 4.73
CA VAL A 168 12.34 18.37 5.46
C VAL A 168 11.47 17.42 4.62
N LEU A 169 11.30 16.21 5.12
CA LEU A 169 10.45 15.17 4.56
C LEU A 169 9.03 15.36 5.11
N ILE A 170 8.05 15.64 4.25
CA ILE A 170 6.70 16.03 4.67
C ILE A 170 5.71 14.93 4.32
N GLY A 171 5.24 14.19 5.33
CA GLY A 171 4.17 13.21 5.23
C GLY A 171 2.79 13.85 5.25
N HIS A 172 1.75 13.07 4.92
CA HIS A 172 0.38 13.54 5.04
C HIS A 172 0.02 13.79 6.52
N GLY A 173 0.36 12.84 7.37
CA GLY A 173 -0.14 12.78 8.74
C GLY A 173 -1.43 11.98 8.84
N THR A 174 -1.88 11.75 10.06
CA THR A 174 -3.15 11.10 10.38
C THR A 174 -3.55 11.44 11.82
N GLU A 175 -4.83 11.44 12.11
CA GLU A 175 -5.35 11.63 13.47
C GLU A 175 -5.28 10.35 14.34
N THR A 176 -4.91 9.20 13.75
CA THR A 176 -4.78 7.94 14.47
C THR A 176 -3.42 7.81 15.17
N PRO A 177 -3.27 6.89 16.16
CA PRO A 177 -2.00 6.62 16.81
C PRO A 177 -0.85 6.27 15.86
N ALA A 178 -1.14 5.79 14.64
CA ALA A 178 -0.16 5.52 13.60
C ALA A 178 0.67 6.76 13.20
N ASN A 179 0.18 7.96 13.52
CA ASN A 179 0.91 9.21 13.29
C ASN A 179 2.27 9.25 14.01
N ALA A 180 2.43 8.50 15.11
CA ALA A 180 3.67 8.44 15.89
C ALA A 180 4.88 8.01 15.05
N ILE A 181 4.67 7.28 13.93
CA ILE A 181 5.73 6.82 13.04
C ILE A 181 6.53 7.98 12.43
N TYR A 182 5.90 9.13 12.17
CA TYR A 182 6.60 10.30 11.64
C TYR A 182 7.59 10.87 12.66
N SER A 183 7.20 10.91 13.94
CA SER A 183 8.12 11.30 15.03
C SER A 183 9.23 10.27 15.23
N GLN A 184 8.93 8.98 15.07
CA GLN A 184 9.93 7.92 15.09
C GLN A 184 10.95 8.12 13.97
N MET A 185 10.50 8.36 12.73
CA MET A 185 11.39 8.60 11.59
C MET A 185 12.25 9.86 11.80
N ASP A 186 11.67 10.95 12.32
CA ASP A 186 12.41 12.18 12.64
C ASP A 186 13.51 11.92 13.68
N TYR A 187 13.23 11.10 14.68
CA TYR A 187 14.24 10.68 15.66
C TYR A 187 15.31 9.79 15.04
N MET A 188 14.92 8.83 14.19
CA MET A 188 15.84 7.85 13.58
C MET A 188 16.86 8.53 12.67
N PHE A 189 16.45 9.51 11.83
CA PHE A 189 17.40 10.29 11.04
C PHE A 189 18.51 10.90 11.89
N GLY A 190 18.16 11.50 13.03
CA GLY A 190 19.14 12.06 13.96
C GLY A 190 20.02 10.99 14.62
N ALA A 191 19.43 9.86 15.03
CA ALA A 191 20.14 8.77 15.69
C ALA A 191 21.16 8.09 14.74
N GLU A 192 20.83 7.98 13.45
CA GLU A 192 21.69 7.42 12.41
C GLU A 192 22.71 8.46 11.84
N GLY A 193 22.81 9.65 12.47
CA GLY A 193 23.80 10.67 12.11
C GLY A 193 23.35 11.63 10.99
N ASN A 194 22.13 11.54 10.51
CA ASN A 194 21.55 12.41 9.50
C ASN A 194 20.80 13.59 10.15
N HIS A 195 21.50 14.38 10.98
CA HIS A 195 20.94 15.48 11.78
C HIS A 195 20.37 16.65 10.96
N ASP A 196 20.67 16.72 9.69
CA ASP A 196 20.16 17.70 8.71
C ASP A 196 18.84 17.25 8.06
N PHE A 197 18.33 16.06 8.39
CA PHE A 197 17.01 15.60 8.01
C PHE A 197 15.99 15.81 9.12
N HIS A 198 14.80 16.25 8.74
CA HIS A 198 13.65 16.37 9.62
C HIS A 198 12.42 15.76 8.96
N VAL A 199 11.53 15.20 9.78
CA VAL A 199 10.25 14.70 9.29
C VAL A 199 9.14 15.57 9.89
N ALA A 200 8.17 15.91 9.03
CA ALA A 200 7.02 16.72 9.37
C ALA A 200 5.75 16.17 8.71
N THR A 201 4.60 16.74 9.03
CA THR A 201 3.32 16.35 8.46
C THR A 201 2.48 17.56 8.06
N VAL A 202 1.64 17.41 7.02
CA VAL A 202 0.63 18.40 6.66
C VAL A 202 -0.47 18.43 7.71
N GLU A 203 -1.00 17.24 8.05
CA GLU A 203 -2.09 17.05 9.02
C GLU A 203 -1.65 16.07 10.11
N GLY A 204 -1.09 16.56 11.21
CA GLY A 204 -0.64 15.68 12.29
C GLY A 204 0.56 16.24 13.05
N TYR A 205 1.45 15.34 13.51
CA TYR A 205 2.65 15.69 14.26
C TYR A 205 3.84 14.87 13.76
N PRO A 206 5.06 15.47 13.57
CA PRO A 206 5.45 16.86 13.83
C PRO A 206 4.76 17.88 12.91
N THR A 207 4.34 19.02 13.50
CA THR A 207 3.66 20.09 12.77
C THR A 207 4.65 21.03 12.07
N PHE A 208 4.13 21.91 11.18
CA PHE A 208 4.90 23.03 10.65
C PHE A 208 5.59 23.84 11.77
N GLY A 209 4.83 24.21 12.80
CA GLY A 209 5.37 25.04 13.91
C GLY A 209 6.50 24.35 14.69
N THR A 210 6.39 23.04 14.95
CA THR A 210 7.47 22.25 15.58
C THR A 210 8.72 22.18 14.70
N THR A 211 8.53 21.99 13.42
CA THR A 211 9.63 21.93 12.44
C THR A 211 10.30 23.29 12.31
N LEU A 212 9.52 24.37 12.18
CA LEU A 212 10.03 25.73 12.14
C LEU A 212 10.87 26.06 13.38
N ALA A 213 10.41 25.68 14.58
CA ALA A 213 11.16 25.88 15.82
C ALA A 213 12.53 25.18 15.81
N LYS A 214 12.59 23.92 15.27
CA LYS A 214 13.85 23.18 15.08
C LYS A 214 14.79 23.91 14.09
N LEU A 215 14.27 24.30 12.92
CA LEU A 215 15.04 25.01 11.90
C LEU A 215 15.61 26.34 12.43
N ARG A 216 14.82 27.09 13.20
CA ARG A 216 15.26 28.35 13.84
C ARG A 216 16.32 28.16 14.91
N SER A 217 16.23 27.06 15.68
CA SER A 217 17.22 26.76 16.74
C SER A 217 18.55 26.25 16.18
N SER A 218 18.54 25.74 14.98
CA SER A 218 19.73 25.34 14.22
C SER A 218 20.27 26.53 13.42
N LYS A 219 21.48 26.40 12.87
CA LYS A 219 22.07 27.44 11.99
C LYS A 219 21.63 27.27 10.53
N VAL A 220 20.50 26.64 10.27
CA VAL A 220 19.97 26.39 8.94
C VAL A 220 19.56 27.68 8.27
N LYS A 221 19.86 27.79 6.98
CA LYS A 221 19.47 28.90 6.11
C LYS A 221 18.80 28.42 4.82
N ASN A 222 19.18 27.22 4.37
CA ASN A 222 18.64 26.60 3.17
C ASN A 222 17.79 25.39 3.57
N VAL A 223 16.56 25.33 3.08
CA VAL A 223 15.64 24.23 3.36
C VAL A 223 15.22 23.59 2.04
N THR A 224 15.34 22.27 1.95
CA THR A 224 14.80 21.50 0.85
C THR A 224 13.57 20.72 1.33
N LEU A 225 12.39 21.03 0.77
CA LEU A 225 11.14 20.35 1.07
C LEU A 225 10.96 19.17 0.13
N VAL A 226 10.57 18.02 0.67
CA VAL A 226 10.37 16.78 -0.10
C VAL A 226 9.10 16.07 0.41
N PRO A 227 8.17 15.66 -0.48
CA PRO A 227 7.03 14.85 -0.07
C PRO A 227 7.46 13.49 0.50
N PHE A 228 6.98 13.15 1.68
CA PHE A 228 7.14 11.83 2.27
C PHE A 228 5.84 11.03 2.07
N MET A 229 5.46 10.90 0.80
CA MET A 229 4.22 10.29 0.31
C MET A 229 4.53 9.44 -0.92
N PHE A 230 3.77 8.36 -1.14
CA PHE A 230 3.99 7.49 -2.30
C PHE A 230 3.86 8.23 -3.63
N VAL A 231 2.85 9.09 -3.76
CA VAL A 231 2.63 9.97 -4.92
C VAL A 231 2.82 11.43 -4.53
N ALA A 232 3.51 12.21 -5.34
CA ALA A 232 3.61 13.67 -5.19
C ALA A 232 2.43 14.35 -5.91
N GLY A 233 1.22 14.21 -5.32
CA GLY A 233 -0.04 14.71 -5.86
C GLY A 233 -0.39 16.13 -5.42
N ASP A 234 -1.71 16.37 -5.17
CA ASP A 234 -2.26 17.68 -4.79
C ASP A 234 -1.55 18.28 -3.57
N HIS A 235 -1.34 17.51 -2.48
CA HIS A 235 -0.65 17.98 -1.26
C HIS A 235 0.81 18.40 -1.54
N ALA A 236 1.53 17.67 -2.36
CA ALA A 236 2.90 18.04 -2.71
C ALA A 236 2.96 19.36 -3.49
N ARG A 237 2.01 19.62 -4.37
CA ARG A 237 1.98 20.77 -5.24
C ARG A 237 1.39 22.02 -4.58
N ASN A 238 0.37 21.85 -3.72
CA ASN A 238 -0.33 22.96 -3.08
C ASN A 238 0.23 23.24 -1.67
N ASP A 239 0.24 22.26 -0.77
CA ASP A 239 0.62 22.48 0.61
C ASP A 239 2.15 22.61 0.75
N ILE A 240 2.92 21.69 0.12
CA ILE A 240 4.39 21.67 0.27
C ILE A 240 5.05 22.75 -0.60
N ALA A 241 4.75 22.75 -1.91
CA ALA A 241 5.36 23.71 -2.84
C ALA A 241 4.70 25.10 -2.83
N GLY A 242 3.53 25.23 -2.23
CA GLY A 242 2.83 26.48 -1.94
C GLY A 242 3.05 26.93 -0.51
N ASP A 243 2.12 26.58 0.38
CA ASP A 243 2.00 27.14 1.74
C ASP A 243 3.28 26.97 2.56
N TRP A 244 3.83 25.76 2.67
CA TRP A 244 5.04 25.50 3.45
C TRP A 244 6.25 26.27 2.94
N LYS A 245 6.43 26.31 1.61
CA LYS A 245 7.52 27.06 1.00
C LYS A 245 7.39 28.55 1.29
N GLU A 246 6.21 29.14 1.02
CA GLU A 246 5.97 30.57 1.23
C GLU A 246 6.16 30.96 2.70
N ASP A 247 5.67 30.17 3.64
CA ASP A 247 5.77 30.46 5.05
C ASP A 247 7.21 30.35 5.56
N LEU A 248 7.99 29.38 5.12
CA LEU A 248 9.41 29.30 5.44
C LEU A 248 10.21 30.46 4.78
N GLU A 249 9.88 30.89 3.57
CA GLU A 249 10.51 32.05 2.93
C GLU A 249 10.20 33.36 3.68
N LYS A 250 8.98 33.54 4.19
CA LYS A 250 8.61 34.67 5.08
C LYS A 250 9.43 34.66 6.39
N GLU A 251 9.80 33.47 6.87
CA GLU A 251 10.68 33.28 8.03
C GLU A 251 12.18 33.50 7.76
N GLY A 252 12.53 33.81 6.50
CA GLY A 252 13.88 34.15 6.06
C GLY A 252 14.74 32.98 5.63
N PHE A 253 14.16 31.79 5.43
CA PHE A 253 14.86 30.65 4.83
C PHE A 253 14.89 30.78 3.31
N LYS A 254 15.96 30.25 2.71
CA LYS A 254 15.99 29.99 1.27
C LYS A 254 15.44 28.58 1.03
N VAL A 255 14.30 28.50 0.34
CA VAL A 255 13.58 27.24 0.18
C VAL A 255 13.67 26.71 -1.24
N SER A 256 13.97 25.43 -1.37
CA SER A 256 13.82 24.64 -2.60
C SER A 256 12.84 23.49 -2.37
N VAL A 257 12.19 23.03 -3.43
CA VAL A 257 11.22 21.91 -3.36
C VAL A 257 11.60 20.87 -4.40
N ILE A 258 11.62 19.61 -3.97
CA ILE A 258 11.75 18.47 -4.86
C ILE A 258 10.38 17.77 -4.91
N ILE A 259 9.68 17.89 -6.03
CA ILE A 259 8.38 17.23 -6.24
C ILE A 259 8.62 15.81 -6.73
N GLU A 260 8.97 14.93 -5.80
CA GLU A 260 9.21 13.51 -6.05
C GLU A 260 8.42 12.67 -5.03
N GLY A 261 7.59 11.74 -5.52
CA GLY A 261 6.93 10.77 -4.64
C GLY A 261 7.84 9.58 -4.36
N LEU A 262 7.68 8.95 -3.19
CA LEU A 262 8.45 7.75 -2.80
C LEU A 262 8.35 6.63 -3.84
N GLY A 263 7.21 6.53 -4.53
CA GLY A 263 7.00 5.55 -5.60
C GLY A 263 7.90 5.73 -6.82
N GLN A 264 8.61 6.87 -6.96
CA GLN A 264 9.59 7.11 -8.02
C GLN A 264 10.97 6.53 -7.69
N ILE A 265 11.19 6.10 -6.44
CA ILE A 265 12.48 5.61 -5.97
C ILE A 265 12.49 4.07 -6.08
N PRO A 266 13.30 3.47 -6.99
CA PRO A 266 13.28 2.02 -7.21
C PRO A 266 13.52 1.20 -5.95
N ALA A 267 14.42 1.65 -5.08
CA ALA A 267 14.71 0.98 -3.81
C ALA A 267 13.52 0.99 -2.83
N ILE A 268 12.66 2.01 -2.87
CA ILE A 268 11.40 2.02 -2.12
C ILE A 268 10.39 1.04 -2.72
N GLN A 269 10.31 0.96 -4.05
CA GLN A 269 9.46 -0.05 -4.70
C GLN A 269 9.91 -1.47 -4.31
N ASP A 270 11.23 -1.72 -4.19
CA ASP A 270 11.78 -3.02 -3.78
C ASP A 270 11.29 -3.45 -2.40
N ILE A 271 11.11 -2.52 -1.46
CA ILE A 271 10.55 -2.84 -0.13
C ILE A 271 9.11 -3.38 -0.27
N TYR A 272 8.26 -2.73 -1.05
CA TYR A 272 6.90 -3.24 -1.28
C TYR A 272 6.88 -4.61 -1.97
N ILE A 273 7.75 -4.81 -2.97
CA ILE A 273 7.90 -6.12 -3.63
C ILE A 273 8.36 -7.18 -2.63
N GLN A 274 9.28 -6.84 -1.71
CA GLN A 274 9.71 -7.76 -0.67
C GLN A 274 8.57 -8.08 0.31
N HIS A 275 7.73 -7.09 0.68
CA HIS A 275 6.55 -7.32 1.50
C HIS A 275 5.55 -8.28 0.84
N ILE A 276 5.37 -8.21 -0.48
CA ILE A 276 4.57 -9.17 -1.23
C ILE A 276 5.20 -10.58 -1.14
N LYS A 277 6.50 -10.69 -1.42
CA LYS A 277 7.22 -11.98 -1.36
C LYS A 277 7.11 -12.65 0.01
N ASP A 278 7.25 -11.86 1.06
CA ASP A 278 7.17 -12.36 2.44
C ASP A 278 5.73 -12.77 2.82
N GLY A 279 4.74 -11.95 2.46
CA GLY A 279 3.34 -12.24 2.73
C GLY A 279 2.77 -13.41 1.92
N LEU A 280 3.35 -13.69 0.75
CA LEU A 280 3.02 -14.90 -0.04
C LEU A 280 3.60 -16.17 0.59
N LYS A 281 4.80 -16.10 1.19
CA LYS A 281 5.42 -17.25 1.87
C LYS A 281 4.69 -17.61 3.15
N GLU A 282 4.41 -16.62 3.99
CA GLU A 282 3.83 -16.82 5.30
C GLU A 282 2.65 -15.86 5.51
N ARG A 283 1.49 -16.43 5.84
CA ARG A 283 0.35 -15.61 6.25
C ARG A 283 0.72 -14.88 7.55
N PRO A 284 0.58 -13.55 7.62
CA PRO A 284 0.78 -12.83 8.86
C PRO A 284 -0.12 -13.40 9.97
N LEU A 285 0.47 -13.76 11.11
CA LEU A 285 -0.28 -14.23 12.27
C LEU A 285 -1.12 -13.07 12.82
N THR A 286 -2.37 -13.35 13.14
CA THR A 286 -3.20 -12.44 13.92
C THR A 286 -2.58 -12.17 15.30
N PRO A 287 -2.94 -11.10 16.00
CA PRO A 287 -2.46 -10.84 17.36
C PRO A 287 -2.73 -12.01 18.32
N VAL A 288 -3.86 -12.72 18.16
CA VAL A 288 -4.21 -13.89 18.96
C VAL A 288 -3.30 -15.08 18.65
N GLU A 289 -3.06 -15.35 17.36
CA GLU A 289 -2.16 -16.42 16.92
C GLU A 289 -0.71 -16.17 17.36
N ARG A 290 -0.23 -14.91 17.25
CA ARG A 290 1.11 -14.51 17.75
C ARG A 290 1.24 -14.78 19.27
N LYS A 291 0.21 -14.41 20.04
CA LYS A 291 0.20 -14.67 21.49
C LYS A 291 0.20 -16.16 21.79
N ALA A 292 -0.57 -16.96 21.06
CA ALA A 292 -0.61 -18.41 21.21
C ALA A 292 0.74 -19.06 20.84
N ALA A 293 1.37 -18.63 19.74
CA ALA A 293 2.70 -19.07 19.35
C ALA A 293 3.75 -18.75 20.42
N PHE A 294 3.77 -17.51 20.91
CA PHE A 294 4.67 -17.11 22.00
C PHE A 294 4.51 -17.94 23.27
N ILE A 295 3.28 -18.24 23.67
CA ILE A 295 3.00 -19.10 24.82
C ILE A 295 3.56 -20.51 24.59
N LYS A 296 3.35 -21.07 23.39
CA LYS A 296 3.82 -22.42 23.04
C LYS A 296 5.35 -22.54 23.03
N GLU A 297 6.05 -21.47 22.62
CA GLU A 297 7.53 -21.45 22.58
C GLU A 297 8.16 -21.29 23.96
N ASN A 298 7.42 -20.74 24.95
CA ASN A 298 7.97 -20.38 26.27
C ASN A 298 7.40 -21.16 27.43
N LEU A 299 6.54 -22.17 27.18
CA LEU A 299 6.02 -23.13 28.15
C LEU A 299 6.37 -24.57 27.75
#